data_4916d19e105389d90f88150c9a1e6903
#
_entry.id   4916d19e105389d90f88150c9a1e6903
#
_cell.length_a   1.000
_cell.length_b   1.000
_cell.length_c   1.000
_cell.angle_alpha   90.00
_cell.angle_beta   90.00
_cell.angle_gamma   90.00
#
_symmetry.space_group_name_H-M   'P 1'
#
loop_
_entity.id
_entity.type
_entity.pdbx_description
1 polymer ?
#
loop_
_entity_poly.entity_id
_entity_poly.type
_entity_poly.pdbx_seq_one_letter_code
_entity_poly.pdbx_strand_id
1 'polypeptide(L)'
;MRTDICIIGGGPGGCAVAMQLAKHGVKAVLLEKSIFPRDKVCGDALSGKVMRTLERLDADLANIVKRDARAQASWGVTFVAPSGRALRVPFARERHVGEAPGAILPRLDFDDLLFQRVKKLDGVVVREGVSAKSFVRDPEGWSIATSNGNTISAQMIIDASGANSSFARHVAGLEMEPRHHAAGVRAYYTGVRDLDPDGFIELIFLKDLLPGYLWVFPLPKGRANVGLGLRSDVVKKRRVDLKTLMAKLLAEHPQLRERFANATLEGSIQGMGLPLASRRCKLSGNGYLLVGDAAHLIDPFTGEGISHAMISGVHAADVAHEMIVTKDVSANAAKQYDQRVWKRLGKELAISARLQSLADKPWLFDFVVDRANKNPALADTISSMFNDLDMRERLKKPGFYMDLLLGRAPAKG
;
A
#
# COMPACT_ATOMS: atom_id res chain seq x y z
N MET A 1 24.79 -21.05 -3.67
CA MET A 1 24.73 -20.48 -2.30
C MET A 1 23.54 -21.10 -1.59
N ARG A 2 23.68 -21.50 -0.28
CA ARG A 2 22.58 -22.09 0.53
C ARG A 2 22.16 -21.12 1.63
N THR A 3 20.85 -21.00 1.89
CA THR A 3 20.27 -20.17 2.93
C THR A 3 19.00 -20.81 3.49
N ASP A 4 18.50 -20.34 4.63
CA ASP A 4 17.21 -20.81 5.15
C ASP A 4 16.07 -20.23 4.33
N ILE A 5 16.11 -18.93 4.06
CA ILE A 5 15.05 -18.19 3.36
C ILE A 5 15.63 -17.37 2.22
N CYS A 6 14.98 -17.44 1.04
CA CYS A 6 15.22 -16.50 -0.06
C CYS A 6 14.04 -15.50 -0.13
N ILE A 7 14.34 -14.20 0.07
CA ILE A 7 13.41 -13.09 -0.09
C ILE A 7 13.54 -12.55 -1.50
N ILE A 8 12.44 -12.41 -2.23
CA ILE A 8 12.43 -11.87 -3.60
C ILE A 8 11.79 -10.49 -3.60
N GLY A 9 12.58 -9.46 -3.87
CA GLY A 9 12.19 -8.05 -3.89
C GLY A 9 12.57 -7.28 -2.64
N GLY A 10 13.27 -6.16 -2.84
CA GLY A 10 13.77 -5.22 -1.82
C GLY A 10 12.86 -4.01 -1.59
N GLY A 11 11.56 -4.09 -1.92
CA GLY A 11 10.59 -3.07 -1.57
C GLY A 11 10.20 -3.12 -0.08
N PRO A 12 9.24 -2.28 0.38
CA PRO A 12 8.86 -2.19 1.79
C PRO A 12 8.46 -3.54 2.43
N GLY A 13 7.78 -4.41 1.67
CA GLY A 13 7.43 -5.76 2.15
C GLY A 13 8.65 -6.63 2.38
N GLY A 14 9.57 -6.71 1.40
CA GLY A 14 10.78 -7.52 1.52
C GLY A 14 11.76 -6.97 2.56
N CYS A 15 11.86 -5.64 2.68
CA CYS A 15 12.64 -5.01 3.74
C CYS A 15 12.06 -5.32 5.14
N ALA A 16 10.73 -5.29 5.29
CA ALA A 16 10.07 -5.66 6.54
C ALA A 16 10.30 -7.14 6.90
N VAL A 17 10.25 -8.04 5.90
CA VAL A 17 10.63 -9.46 6.08
C VAL A 17 12.07 -9.58 6.57
N ALA A 18 13.02 -8.92 5.89
CA ALA A 18 14.45 -9.00 6.21
C ALA A 18 14.74 -8.48 7.64
N MET A 19 14.16 -7.32 8.00
CA MET A 19 14.32 -6.76 9.35
C MET A 19 13.76 -7.69 10.44
N GLN A 20 12.59 -8.29 10.20
CA GLN A 20 11.97 -9.17 11.17
C GLN A 20 12.69 -10.52 11.28
N LEU A 21 13.16 -11.10 10.18
CA LEU A 21 13.98 -12.31 10.19
C LEU A 21 15.32 -12.10 10.91
N ALA A 22 15.96 -10.95 10.73
CA ALA A 22 17.19 -10.61 11.44
C ALA A 22 16.98 -10.58 12.96
N LYS A 23 15.83 -10.07 13.44
CA LYS A 23 15.47 -10.13 14.87
C LYS A 23 15.32 -11.54 15.40
N HIS A 24 14.88 -12.47 14.56
CA HIS A 24 14.78 -13.89 14.89
C HIS A 24 16.10 -14.66 14.71
N GLY A 25 17.16 -14.02 14.23
CA GLY A 25 18.45 -14.67 13.94
C GLY A 25 18.41 -15.64 12.76
N VAL A 26 17.40 -15.53 11.87
CA VAL A 26 17.24 -16.42 10.71
C VAL A 26 18.07 -15.91 9.55
N LYS A 27 18.86 -16.80 8.94
CA LYS A 27 19.68 -16.45 7.77
C LYS A 27 18.83 -16.31 6.52
N ALA A 28 18.99 -15.20 5.82
CA ALA A 28 18.25 -14.92 4.60
C ALA A 28 19.13 -14.34 3.48
N VAL A 29 18.73 -14.61 2.25
CA VAL A 29 19.23 -13.93 1.06
C VAL A 29 18.12 -13.09 0.48
N LEU A 30 18.34 -11.79 0.30
CA LEU A 30 17.41 -10.90 -0.36
C LEU A 30 17.90 -10.61 -1.77
N LEU A 31 17.06 -10.95 -2.77
CA LEU A 31 17.28 -10.64 -4.19
C LEU A 31 16.50 -9.39 -4.57
N GLU A 32 17.17 -8.40 -5.13
CA GLU A 32 16.53 -7.22 -5.70
C GLU A 32 17.05 -6.99 -7.13
N LYS A 33 16.14 -6.86 -8.08
CA LYS A 33 16.48 -6.71 -9.50
C LYS A 33 17.04 -5.33 -9.88
N SER A 34 16.65 -4.32 -9.13
CA SER A 34 17.06 -2.92 -9.35
C SER A 34 18.28 -2.59 -8.49
N ILE A 35 18.97 -1.52 -8.87
CA ILE A 35 20.01 -0.88 -8.05
C ILE A 35 19.37 0.33 -7.39
N PHE A 36 19.52 0.47 -6.07
CA PHE A 36 18.99 1.59 -5.31
C PHE A 36 19.94 2.80 -5.33
N PRO A 37 19.39 4.05 -5.27
CA PRO A 37 17.98 4.38 -5.16
C PRO A 37 17.20 4.15 -6.46
N ARG A 38 15.98 3.60 -6.34
CA ARG A 38 15.11 3.39 -7.48
C ARG A 38 13.71 3.91 -7.19
N ASP A 39 13.03 4.48 -8.18
CA ASP A 39 11.65 4.91 -8.06
C ASP A 39 10.66 3.74 -8.23
N LYS A 40 9.47 3.91 -7.69
CA LYS A 40 8.30 3.04 -7.91
C LYS A 40 7.06 3.91 -8.00
N VAL A 41 6.23 3.71 -9.03
CA VAL A 41 4.97 4.44 -9.19
C VAL A 41 4.07 4.20 -7.97
N CYS A 42 3.76 5.29 -7.24
CA CYS A 42 3.01 5.29 -5.99
C CYS A 42 2.55 6.72 -5.68
N GLY A 43 1.57 6.89 -4.79
CA GLY A 43 1.20 8.18 -4.21
C GLY A 43 2.16 8.69 -3.14
N ASP A 44 3.12 7.86 -2.68
CA ASP A 44 4.15 8.19 -1.69
C ASP A 44 3.64 8.43 -0.25
N ALA A 45 2.36 8.24 0.00
CA ALA A 45 1.79 8.41 1.33
C ALA A 45 2.19 7.25 2.27
N LEU A 46 2.79 7.62 3.39
CA LEU A 46 3.13 6.74 4.51
C LEU A 46 2.10 6.96 5.62
N SER A 47 1.10 6.08 5.68
CA SER A 47 0.03 6.16 6.67
C SER A 47 0.55 5.92 8.10
N GLY A 48 -0.25 6.24 9.10
CA GLY A 48 0.06 5.90 10.49
C GLY A 48 0.33 4.40 10.73
N LYS A 49 -0.24 3.51 9.90
CA LYS A 49 0.06 2.07 9.94
C LYS A 49 1.47 1.77 9.46
N VAL A 50 1.93 2.45 8.40
CA VAL A 50 3.33 2.34 7.92
C VAL A 50 4.28 2.78 9.00
N MET A 51 4.06 3.97 9.56
CA MET A 51 4.95 4.55 10.58
C MET A 51 5.03 3.68 11.83
N ARG A 52 3.89 3.20 12.38
CA ARG A 52 3.89 2.30 13.54
C ARG A 52 4.51 0.94 13.24
N THR A 53 4.34 0.40 12.03
CA THR A 53 5.01 -0.86 11.66
C THR A 53 6.51 -0.65 11.58
N LEU A 54 6.94 0.46 11.03
CA LEU A 54 8.36 0.82 10.96
C LEU A 54 8.96 1.05 12.35
N GLU A 55 8.26 1.75 13.25
CA GLU A 55 8.68 1.94 14.64
C GLU A 55 8.91 0.61 15.38
N ARG A 56 8.04 -0.38 15.17
CA ARG A 56 8.21 -1.73 15.74
C ARG A 56 9.39 -2.49 15.13
N LEU A 57 9.65 -2.29 13.85
CA LEU A 57 10.78 -2.90 13.14
C LEU A 57 12.10 -2.22 13.48
N ASP A 58 12.13 -0.90 13.48
CA ASP A 58 13.31 -0.06 13.67
C ASP A 58 12.87 1.37 14.02
N ALA A 59 12.90 1.69 15.31
CA ALA A 59 12.48 3.00 15.82
C ALA A 59 13.38 4.15 15.33
N ASP A 60 14.68 3.90 15.19
CA ASP A 60 15.63 4.90 14.69
C ASP A 60 15.35 5.23 13.22
N LEU A 61 15.09 4.21 12.41
CA LEU A 61 14.74 4.42 11.01
C LEU A 61 13.39 5.15 10.87
N ALA A 62 12.41 4.85 11.72
CA ALA A 62 11.15 5.60 11.75
C ALA A 62 11.38 7.10 12.06
N ASN A 63 12.26 7.41 13.00
CA ASN A 63 12.63 8.79 13.32
C ASN A 63 13.39 9.47 12.16
N ILE A 64 14.26 8.74 11.46
CA ILE A 64 14.94 9.26 10.26
C ILE A 64 13.91 9.64 9.20
N VAL A 65 12.93 8.76 8.91
CA VAL A 65 11.87 9.02 7.93
C VAL A 65 11.03 10.24 8.32
N LYS A 66 10.65 10.38 9.59
CA LYS A 66 9.86 11.53 10.07
C LYS A 66 10.59 12.86 9.94
N ARG A 67 11.91 12.87 10.10
CA ARG A 67 12.76 14.08 10.09
C ARG A 67 13.44 14.33 8.76
N ASP A 68 13.20 13.51 7.75
CA ASP A 68 13.80 13.70 6.42
C ASP A 68 13.28 15.00 5.80
N ALA A 69 14.19 15.86 5.36
CA ALA A 69 13.85 17.16 4.77
C ALA A 69 13.06 17.05 3.44
N ARG A 70 13.04 15.87 2.82
CA ARG A 70 12.28 15.55 1.62
C ARG A 70 10.85 15.07 1.94
N ALA A 71 10.58 14.72 3.19
CA ALA A 71 9.27 14.29 3.66
C ALA A 71 8.37 15.49 3.97
N GLN A 72 7.10 15.38 3.64
CA GLN A 72 6.02 16.23 4.12
C GLN A 72 5.29 15.51 5.25
N ALA A 73 5.22 16.10 6.43
CA ALA A 73 4.40 15.59 7.52
C ALA A 73 2.92 15.55 7.09
N SER A 74 2.23 14.43 7.34
CA SER A 74 0.84 14.25 6.93
C SER A 74 -0.08 14.06 8.13
N TRP A 75 -1.05 14.98 8.28
CA TRP A 75 -1.98 15.00 9.40
C TRP A 75 -3.36 14.43 9.08
N GLY A 76 -3.64 14.09 7.83
CA GLY A 76 -4.97 13.59 7.49
C GLY A 76 -5.19 13.32 6.01
N VAL A 77 -6.45 13.07 5.69
CA VAL A 77 -6.95 12.93 4.33
C VAL A 77 -8.13 13.84 4.09
N THR A 78 -8.19 14.44 2.91
CA THR A 78 -9.34 15.20 2.40
C THR A 78 -10.00 14.42 1.28
N PHE A 79 -11.25 14.04 1.47
CA PHE A 79 -12.08 13.43 0.43
C PHE A 79 -12.87 14.54 -0.26
N VAL A 80 -12.71 14.67 -1.56
CA VAL A 80 -13.49 15.63 -2.37
C VAL A 80 -14.52 14.85 -3.18
N ALA A 81 -15.79 15.09 -2.89
CA ALA A 81 -16.92 14.45 -3.57
C ALA A 81 -17.12 15.01 -4.99
N PRO A 82 -17.88 14.32 -5.87
CA PRO A 82 -18.17 14.79 -7.23
C PRO A 82 -18.82 16.18 -7.30
N SER A 83 -19.55 16.60 -6.27
CA SER A 83 -20.11 17.96 -6.13
C SER A 83 -19.06 19.03 -5.79
N GLY A 84 -17.82 18.67 -5.51
CA GLY A 84 -16.78 19.57 -5.00
C GLY A 84 -16.80 19.75 -3.48
N ARG A 85 -17.76 19.17 -2.76
CA ARG A 85 -17.77 19.21 -1.29
C ARG A 85 -16.62 18.38 -0.74
N ALA A 86 -15.89 18.94 0.22
CA ALA A 86 -14.77 18.30 0.86
C ALA A 86 -15.14 17.79 2.27
N LEU A 87 -14.60 16.63 2.63
CA LEU A 87 -14.59 16.10 3.99
C LEU A 87 -13.14 15.98 4.42
N ARG A 88 -12.73 16.79 5.38
CA ARG A 88 -11.39 16.78 5.96
C ARG A 88 -11.35 15.87 7.19
N VAL A 89 -10.58 14.81 7.13
CA VAL A 89 -10.50 13.76 8.17
C VAL A 89 -9.07 13.73 8.73
N PRO A 90 -8.85 14.22 9.97
CA PRO A 90 -7.53 14.14 10.60
C PRO A 90 -7.20 12.72 11.03
N PHE A 91 -5.93 12.34 10.98
CA PHE A 91 -5.43 11.05 11.47
C PHE A 91 -5.27 11.02 12.99
N ALA A 92 -5.19 12.16 13.66
CA ALA A 92 -5.17 12.28 15.11
C ALA A 92 -6.17 13.35 15.56
N ARG A 93 -6.87 13.10 16.68
CA ARG A 93 -7.86 14.05 17.23
C ARG A 93 -7.23 15.31 17.80
N GLU A 94 -6.05 15.19 18.38
CA GLU A 94 -5.33 16.28 19.01
C GLU A 94 -4.03 16.54 18.24
N ARG A 95 -4.00 17.65 17.50
CA ARG A 95 -2.83 18.07 16.72
C ARG A 95 -1.69 18.63 17.57
N HIS A 96 -1.97 19.00 18.81
CA HIS A 96 -1.05 19.76 19.65
C HIS A 96 -0.12 18.88 20.50
N VAL A 97 -0.31 17.58 20.47
CA VAL A 97 0.46 16.63 21.28
C VAL A 97 1.20 15.65 20.36
N GLY A 98 2.35 16.08 19.85
CA GLY A 98 3.27 15.15 19.20
C GLY A 98 3.55 15.40 17.71
N GLU A 99 4.23 14.44 17.12
CA GLU A 99 4.61 14.39 15.69
C GLU A 99 3.43 13.93 14.83
N ALA A 100 3.42 14.31 13.54
CA ALA A 100 2.41 13.88 12.59
C ALA A 100 2.35 12.33 12.52
N PRO A 101 1.13 11.74 12.50
CA PRO A 101 0.98 10.29 12.48
C PRO A 101 1.41 9.64 11.17
N GLY A 102 1.50 10.41 10.08
CA GLY A 102 1.93 9.97 8.76
C GLY A 102 2.93 10.92 8.11
N ALA A 103 3.44 10.52 6.96
CA ALA A 103 4.31 11.33 6.12
C ALA A 103 4.03 11.09 4.64
N ILE A 104 4.49 11.99 3.79
CA ILE A 104 4.54 11.79 2.34
C ILE A 104 6.01 11.88 1.96
N LEU A 105 6.60 10.79 1.48
CA LEU A 105 8.01 10.72 1.11
C LEU A 105 8.13 9.94 -0.20
N PRO A 106 8.77 10.52 -1.25
CA PRO A 106 8.94 9.83 -2.51
C PRO A 106 9.52 8.43 -2.34
N ARG A 107 8.97 7.46 -3.09
CA ARG A 107 9.43 6.07 -3.04
C ARG A 107 10.90 5.89 -3.42
N LEU A 108 11.46 6.82 -4.20
CA LEU A 108 12.88 6.90 -4.46
C LEU A 108 13.69 6.96 -3.15
N ASP A 109 13.22 7.78 -2.22
CA ASP A 109 13.90 8.06 -0.96
C ASP A 109 13.49 7.08 0.14
N PHE A 110 12.19 6.82 0.31
CA PHE A 110 11.68 5.91 1.34
C PHE A 110 12.20 4.48 1.16
N ASP A 111 12.11 3.94 -0.05
CA ASP A 111 12.56 2.58 -0.32
C ASP A 111 14.09 2.46 -0.16
N ASP A 112 14.86 3.50 -0.53
CA ASP A 112 16.30 3.51 -0.33
C ASP A 112 16.68 3.52 1.16
N LEU A 113 16.02 4.35 1.99
CA LEU A 113 16.24 4.34 3.43
C LEU A 113 16.02 2.95 4.04
N LEU A 114 14.94 2.26 3.67
CA LEU A 114 14.67 0.89 4.11
C LEU A 114 15.77 -0.07 3.63
N PHE A 115 16.11 0.00 2.36
CA PHE A 115 17.04 -0.93 1.73
C PHE A 115 18.47 -0.77 2.25
N GLN A 116 18.95 0.46 2.46
CA GLN A 116 20.24 0.72 3.08
C GLN A 116 20.32 0.23 4.54
N ARG A 117 19.20 0.25 5.25
CA ARG A 117 19.12 -0.34 6.60
C ARG A 117 19.24 -1.87 6.52
N VAL A 118 18.57 -2.51 5.57
CA VAL A 118 18.62 -3.96 5.38
C VAL A 118 20.03 -4.45 5.03
N LYS A 119 20.79 -3.69 4.21
CA LYS A 119 22.19 -4.00 3.87
C LYS A 119 23.13 -4.09 5.10
N LYS A 120 22.73 -3.49 6.23
CA LYS A 120 23.51 -3.45 7.48
C LYS A 120 23.08 -4.51 8.50
N LEU A 121 22.09 -5.36 8.17
CA LEU A 121 21.60 -6.38 9.09
C LEU A 121 22.48 -7.62 9.06
N ASP A 122 22.84 -8.10 10.25
CA ASP A 122 23.50 -9.37 10.40
C ASP A 122 22.57 -10.53 9.98
N GLY A 123 23.15 -11.53 9.33
CA GLY A 123 22.42 -12.71 8.85
C GLY A 123 21.63 -12.51 7.55
N VAL A 124 21.55 -11.29 7.01
CA VAL A 124 20.90 -11.00 5.73
C VAL A 124 21.91 -10.66 4.64
N VAL A 125 21.97 -11.49 3.61
CA VAL A 125 22.83 -11.25 2.45
C VAL A 125 22.03 -10.62 1.32
N VAL A 126 22.30 -9.36 1.01
CA VAL A 126 21.63 -8.63 -0.07
C VAL A 126 22.34 -8.86 -1.41
N ARG A 127 21.57 -9.17 -2.46
CA ARG A 127 22.00 -9.29 -3.86
C ARG A 127 21.23 -8.29 -4.70
N GLU A 128 21.79 -7.11 -4.84
CA GLU A 128 21.26 -5.99 -5.61
C GLU A 128 21.63 -6.13 -7.09
N GLY A 129 20.73 -5.70 -8.00
CA GLY A 129 20.90 -5.88 -9.44
C GLY A 129 20.67 -7.33 -9.91
N VAL A 130 20.13 -8.20 -9.03
CA VAL A 130 19.97 -9.64 -9.30
C VAL A 130 18.49 -10.02 -9.20
N SER A 131 17.92 -10.52 -10.30
CA SER A 131 16.55 -11.04 -10.33
C SER A 131 16.52 -12.56 -10.29
N ALA A 132 15.50 -13.13 -9.62
CA ALA A 132 15.15 -14.53 -9.77
C ALA A 132 14.55 -14.79 -11.16
N LYS A 133 14.96 -15.85 -11.83
CA LYS A 133 14.54 -16.21 -13.21
C LYS A 133 13.67 -17.44 -13.26
N SER A 134 14.02 -18.47 -12.49
CA SER A 134 13.24 -19.71 -12.43
C SER A 134 13.30 -20.32 -11.02
N PHE A 135 12.32 -21.14 -10.74
CA PHE A 135 12.08 -21.73 -9.43
C PHE A 135 11.80 -23.21 -9.62
N VAL A 136 12.60 -24.05 -9.00
CA VAL A 136 12.41 -25.51 -9.01
C VAL A 136 12.26 -25.97 -7.56
N ARG A 137 11.17 -26.64 -7.26
CA ARG A 137 10.94 -27.26 -5.95
C ARG A 137 11.48 -28.68 -5.95
N ASP A 138 12.27 -29.03 -4.95
CA ASP A 138 12.79 -30.36 -4.69
C ASP A 138 12.50 -30.78 -3.23
N PRO A 139 12.81 -32.02 -2.82
CA PRO A 139 12.60 -32.47 -1.44
C PRO A 139 13.35 -31.66 -0.38
N GLU A 140 14.48 -31.04 -0.72
CA GLU A 140 15.31 -30.27 0.22
C GLU A 140 14.91 -28.78 0.31
N GLY A 141 14.10 -28.28 -0.63
CA GLY A 141 13.71 -26.89 -0.67
C GLY A 141 13.47 -26.35 -2.08
N TRP A 142 13.98 -25.17 -2.33
CA TRP A 142 13.87 -24.45 -3.58
C TRP A 142 15.24 -24.22 -4.21
N SER A 143 15.35 -24.48 -5.49
CA SER A 143 16.50 -24.08 -6.33
C SER A 143 16.06 -22.87 -7.18
N ILE A 144 16.70 -21.71 -6.97
CA ILE A 144 16.36 -20.44 -7.59
C ILE A 144 17.50 -20.04 -8.54
N ALA A 145 17.26 -20.07 -9.84
CA ALA A 145 18.21 -19.54 -10.81
C ALA A 145 18.11 -18.01 -10.88
N THR A 146 19.25 -17.34 -10.93
CA THR A 146 19.33 -15.87 -10.91
C THR A 146 19.85 -15.30 -12.23
N SER A 147 19.63 -14.00 -12.46
CA SER A 147 19.99 -13.31 -13.71
C SER A 147 21.49 -13.24 -13.98
N ASN A 148 22.34 -13.41 -12.97
CA ASN A 148 23.80 -13.44 -13.09
C ASN A 148 24.37 -14.85 -13.23
N GLY A 149 23.54 -15.86 -13.53
CA GLY A 149 23.95 -17.24 -13.77
C GLY A 149 24.16 -18.08 -12.50
N ASN A 150 23.99 -17.51 -11.30
CA ASN A 150 24.13 -18.23 -10.06
C ASN A 150 22.84 -18.96 -9.67
N THR A 151 22.97 -19.96 -8.81
CA THR A 151 21.84 -20.67 -8.19
C THR A 151 21.86 -20.45 -6.68
N ILE A 152 20.67 -20.18 -6.11
CA ILE A 152 20.45 -20.10 -4.66
C ILE A 152 19.56 -21.26 -4.27
N SER A 153 20.01 -22.04 -3.26
CA SER A 153 19.20 -23.08 -2.63
C SER A 153 18.66 -22.55 -1.31
N ALA A 154 17.34 -22.60 -1.14
CA ALA A 154 16.65 -22.10 0.06
C ALA A 154 15.59 -23.11 0.54
N GLN A 155 15.41 -23.24 1.86
CA GLN A 155 14.34 -24.07 2.41
C GLN A 155 12.97 -23.46 2.07
N MET A 156 12.87 -22.11 2.10
CA MET A 156 11.65 -21.37 1.83
C MET A 156 11.90 -20.17 0.92
N ILE A 157 10.85 -19.76 0.19
CA ILE A 157 10.79 -18.50 -0.54
C ILE A 157 9.77 -17.57 0.12
N ILE A 158 10.14 -16.30 0.33
CA ILE A 158 9.19 -15.24 0.64
C ILE A 158 9.18 -14.28 -0.56
N ASP A 159 8.09 -14.32 -1.32
CA ASP A 159 7.96 -13.48 -2.51
C ASP A 159 7.32 -12.14 -2.18
N ALA A 160 8.12 -11.10 -2.19
CA ALA A 160 7.77 -9.69 -2.04
C ALA A 160 8.09 -8.87 -3.32
N SER A 161 8.09 -9.51 -4.49
CA SER A 161 8.53 -8.92 -5.76
C SER A 161 7.54 -7.94 -6.38
N GLY A 162 6.38 -7.72 -5.73
CA GLY A 162 5.41 -6.70 -6.11
C GLY A 162 4.40 -7.18 -7.16
N ALA A 163 3.65 -6.23 -7.74
CA ALA A 163 2.48 -6.47 -8.59
C ALA A 163 2.76 -7.34 -9.83
N ASN A 164 4.00 -7.38 -10.32
CA ASN A 164 4.40 -8.14 -11.50
C ASN A 164 5.13 -9.45 -11.12
N SER A 165 4.86 -10.03 -9.96
CA SER A 165 5.50 -11.26 -9.52
C SER A 165 5.32 -12.40 -10.53
N SER A 166 6.43 -12.92 -11.03
CA SER A 166 6.44 -14.13 -11.84
C SER A 166 6.23 -15.38 -10.97
N PHE A 167 6.73 -15.37 -9.73
CA PHE A 167 6.53 -16.45 -8.78
C PHE A 167 5.06 -16.61 -8.41
N ALA A 168 4.40 -15.52 -8.02
CA ALA A 168 2.97 -15.53 -7.68
C ALA A 168 2.12 -16.07 -8.84
N ARG A 169 2.42 -15.66 -10.08
CA ARG A 169 1.67 -16.06 -11.27
C ARG A 169 1.93 -17.50 -11.69
N HIS A 170 3.18 -17.90 -11.82
CA HIS A 170 3.56 -19.17 -12.47
C HIS A 170 3.78 -20.31 -11.47
N VAL A 171 4.10 -20.02 -10.21
CA VAL A 171 4.33 -21.02 -9.18
C VAL A 171 3.16 -21.11 -8.20
N ALA A 172 2.70 -19.97 -7.67
CA ALA A 172 1.57 -19.96 -6.74
C ALA A 172 0.20 -19.99 -7.45
N GLY A 173 0.13 -19.82 -8.77
CA GLY A 173 -1.11 -19.85 -9.55
C GLY A 173 -2.04 -18.68 -9.26
N LEU A 174 -1.50 -17.53 -8.82
CA LEU A 174 -2.28 -16.36 -8.50
C LEU A 174 -2.54 -15.52 -9.78
N GLU A 175 -3.69 -15.74 -10.38
CA GLU A 175 -4.09 -15.06 -11.61
C GLU A 175 -4.54 -13.62 -11.36
N MET A 176 -4.21 -12.74 -12.33
CA MET A 176 -4.59 -11.36 -12.33
C MET A 176 -5.91 -11.16 -13.10
N GLU A 177 -6.99 -10.92 -12.36
CA GLU A 177 -8.31 -10.66 -12.94
C GLU A 177 -8.58 -9.15 -13.03
N PRO A 178 -9.02 -8.62 -14.20
CA PRO A 178 -9.24 -7.18 -14.37
C PRO A 178 -10.20 -6.54 -13.36
N ARG A 179 -11.17 -7.29 -12.83
CA ARG A 179 -12.12 -6.83 -11.81
C ARG A 179 -11.46 -6.65 -10.44
N HIS A 180 -10.41 -7.42 -10.15
CA HIS A 180 -9.64 -7.37 -8.91
C HIS A 180 -8.27 -6.71 -9.11
N HIS A 181 -8.21 -5.81 -10.09
CA HIS A 181 -7.01 -5.09 -10.48
C HIS A 181 -7.36 -3.66 -10.88
N ALA A 182 -6.52 -2.69 -10.49
CA ALA A 182 -6.62 -1.33 -10.99
C ALA A 182 -5.38 -0.96 -11.80
N ALA A 183 -5.54 -0.05 -12.72
CA ALA A 183 -4.46 0.65 -13.39
C ALA A 183 -4.37 2.06 -12.79
N GLY A 184 -3.15 2.49 -12.49
CA GLY A 184 -2.88 3.83 -11.99
C GLY A 184 -1.79 4.52 -12.80
N VAL A 185 -1.84 5.83 -12.87
CA VAL A 185 -0.77 6.68 -13.41
C VAL A 185 -0.39 7.74 -12.39
N ARG A 186 0.89 8.13 -12.38
CA ARG A 186 1.44 9.12 -11.45
C ARG A 186 2.48 9.98 -12.13
N ALA A 187 2.54 11.24 -11.72
CA ALA A 187 3.62 12.16 -12.02
C ALA A 187 3.90 13.08 -10.84
N TYR A 188 5.06 13.70 -10.83
CA TYR A 188 5.36 14.82 -9.94
C TYR A 188 5.15 16.13 -10.68
N TYR A 189 4.67 17.12 -9.94
CA TYR A 189 4.50 18.49 -10.42
C TYR A 189 5.10 19.49 -9.45
N THR A 190 5.70 20.55 -9.95
CA THR A 190 6.10 21.75 -9.20
C THR A 190 5.18 22.90 -9.49
N GLY A 191 5.07 23.88 -8.57
CA GLY A 191 4.24 25.06 -8.75
C GLY A 191 2.74 24.80 -8.67
N VAL A 192 2.33 23.69 -8.05
CA VAL A 192 0.92 23.39 -7.77
C VAL A 192 0.41 24.34 -6.70
N ARG A 193 -0.74 25.00 -6.96
CA ARG A 193 -1.40 25.89 -6.00
C ARG A 193 -2.29 25.13 -5.02
N ASP A 194 -2.62 25.78 -3.92
CA ASP A 194 -3.59 25.33 -2.92
C ASP A 194 -3.28 23.92 -2.39
N LEU A 195 -1.99 23.63 -2.22
CA LEU A 195 -1.55 22.43 -1.50
C LEU A 195 -1.83 22.61 -0.01
N ASP A 196 -2.33 21.56 0.63
CA ASP A 196 -2.66 21.62 2.06
C ASP A 196 -1.39 21.81 2.91
N PRO A 197 -1.30 22.91 3.71
CA PRO A 197 -0.10 23.23 4.50
C PRO A 197 0.18 22.20 5.62
N ASP A 198 -0.85 21.49 6.07
CA ASP A 198 -0.75 20.42 7.07
C ASP A 198 -0.49 19.05 6.45
N GLY A 199 -0.24 19.00 5.13
CA GLY A 199 0.05 17.78 4.43
C GLY A 199 -1.13 16.79 4.38
N PHE A 200 -2.39 17.27 4.42
CA PHE A 200 -3.51 16.39 4.13
C PHE A 200 -3.40 15.90 2.69
N ILE A 201 -3.43 14.59 2.53
CA ILE A 201 -3.52 13.98 1.20
C ILE A 201 -4.93 14.17 0.65
N GLU A 202 -5.06 14.55 -0.61
CA GLU A 202 -6.37 14.73 -1.25
C GLU A 202 -6.72 13.54 -2.13
N LEU A 203 -7.93 13.00 -1.95
CA LEU A 203 -8.57 11.99 -2.79
C LEU A 203 -9.81 12.62 -3.44
N ILE A 204 -9.73 12.89 -4.74
CA ILE A 204 -10.72 13.66 -5.49
C ILE A 204 -11.52 12.71 -6.37
N PHE A 205 -12.79 12.51 -6.01
CA PHE A 205 -13.73 11.63 -6.71
C PHE A 205 -14.47 12.41 -7.79
N LEU A 206 -13.98 12.38 -9.00
CA LEU A 206 -14.58 13.05 -10.15
C LEU A 206 -15.64 12.15 -10.81
N LYS A 207 -16.77 12.70 -11.21
CA LYS A 207 -17.89 11.96 -11.81
C LYS A 207 -17.43 11.08 -12.99
N ASP A 208 -16.56 11.62 -13.84
CA ASP A 208 -16.08 10.93 -15.04
C ASP A 208 -15.03 9.85 -14.71
N LEU A 209 -14.43 9.90 -13.52
CA LEU A 209 -13.38 8.97 -13.09
C LEU A 209 -13.92 7.82 -12.22
N LEU A 210 -15.16 7.91 -11.68
CA LEU A 210 -15.70 6.85 -10.85
C LEU A 210 -15.76 5.49 -11.59
N PRO A 211 -15.48 4.38 -10.88
CA PRO A 211 -15.22 4.18 -9.46
C PRO A 211 -13.77 4.43 -9.01
N GLY A 212 -12.99 5.17 -9.79
CA GLY A 212 -11.64 5.60 -9.43
C GLY A 212 -11.62 6.99 -8.80
N TYR A 213 -10.42 7.48 -8.55
CA TYR A 213 -10.18 8.83 -8.03
C TYR A 213 -8.86 9.40 -8.55
N LEU A 214 -8.74 10.73 -8.48
CA LEU A 214 -7.49 11.45 -8.67
C LEU A 214 -6.95 11.81 -7.28
N TRP A 215 -5.64 11.77 -7.10
CA TRP A 215 -5.00 12.21 -5.87
C TRP A 215 -4.06 13.38 -6.12
N VAL A 216 -3.95 14.25 -5.11
CA VAL A 216 -2.95 15.30 -5.01
C VAL A 216 -2.33 15.23 -3.62
N PHE A 217 -1.09 14.77 -3.54
CA PHE A 217 -0.38 14.61 -2.28
C PHE A 217 0.73 15.65 -2.20
N PRO A 218 0.66 16.58 -1.25
CA PRO A 218 1.62 17.66 -1.13
C PRO A 218 3.00 17.14 -0.76
N LEU A 219 4.02 17.76 -1.32
CA LEU A 219 5.43 17.57 -1.02
C LEU A 219 6.06 18.94 -0.71
N PRO A 220 7.24 18.98 -0.04
CA PRO A 220 7.91 20.25 0.25
C PRO A 220 8.15 21.10 -1.00
N LYS A 221 8.24 22.42 -0.81
CA LYS A 221 8.59 23.41 -1.84
C LYS A 221 7.59 23.51 -3.01
N GLY A 222 6.29 23.39 -2.73
CA GLY A 222 5.24 23.50 -3.74
C GLY A 222 5.21 22.38 -4.78
N ARG A 223 5.83 21.24 -4.45
CA ARG A 223 5.73 20.01 -5.23
C ARG A 223 4.51 19.20 -4.82
N ALA A 224 4.04 18.37 -5.73
CA ALA A 224 2.99 17.40 -5.44
C ALA A 224 3.24 16.09 -6.20
N ASN A 225 2.92 14.97 -5.55
CA ASN A 225 2.67 13.70 -6.22
C ASN A 225 1.21 13.69 -6.66
N VAL A 226 0.98 13.61 -7.96
CA VAL A 226 -0.35 13.67 -8.57
C VAL A 226 -0.57 12.43 -9.41
N GLY A 227 -1.73 11.85 -9.31
CA GLY A 227 -2.06 10.72 -10.15
C GLY A 227 -3.54 10.37 -10.12
N LEU A 228 -3.91 9.36 -10.86
CA LEU A 228 -5.24 8.78 -10.84
C LEU A 228 -5.19 7.26 -10.97
N GLY A 229 -6.21 6.63 -10.42
CA GLY A 229 -6.39 5.19 -10.51
C GLY A 229 -7.81 4.83 -10.91
N LEU A 230 -7.93 3.79 -11.73
CA LEU A 230 -9.22 3.27 -12.18
C LEU A 230 -9.15 1.75 -12.30
N ARG A 231 -10.23 1.06 -11.94
CA ARG A 231 -10.30 -0.40 -12.04
C ARG A 231 -10.12 -0.86 -13.49
N SER A 232 -9.31 -1.89 -13.70
CA SER A 232 -8.84 -2.30 -15.04
C SER A 232 -9.93 -2.80 -15.98
N ASP A 233 -11.00 -3.41 -15.44
CA ASP A 233 -12.17 -3.79 -16.24
C ASP A 233 -12.91 -2.55 -16.77
N VAL A 234 -12.95 -1.45 -15.99
CA VAL A 234 -13.55 -0.18 -16.39
C VAL A 234 -12.69 0.52 -17.44
N VAL A 235 -11.35 0.55 -17.24
CA VAL A 235 -10.39 1.07 -18.22
C VAL A 235 -10.60 0.37 -19.57
N LYS A 236 -10.66 -0.96 -19.56
CA LYS A 236 -10.88 -1.77 -20.77
C LYS A 236 -12.25 -1.48 -21.41
N LYS A 237 -13.32 -1.45 -20.61
CA LYS A 237 -14.69 -1.19 -21.08
C LYS A 237 -14.83 0.20 -21.70
N ARG A 238 -14.26 1.23 -21.07
CA ARG A 238 -14.33 2.61 -21.54
C ARG A 238 -13.26 2.97 -22.58
N ARG A 239 -12.29 2.08 -22.84
CA ARG A 239 -11.14 2.29 -23.72
C ARG A 239 -10.37 3.56 -23.39
N VAL A 240 -10.13 3.82 -22.10
CA VAL A 240 -9.51 5.05 -21.61
C VAL A 240 -7.99 4.91 -21.59
N ASP A 241 -7.28 5.89 -22.16
CA ASP A 241 -5.87 6.13 -21.87
C ASP A 241 -5.75 7.01 -20.62
N LEU A 242 -5.20 6.44 -19.54
CA LEU A 242 -5.14 7.10 -18.25
C LEU A 242 -4.18 8.30 -18.24
N LYS A 243 -3.11 8.28 -19.04
CA LYS A 243 -2.16 9.39 -19.14
C LYS A 243 -2.82 10.60 -19.80
N THR A 244 -3.49 10.38 -20.91
CA THR A 244 -4.26 11.40 -21.62
C THR A 244 -5.40 11.93 -20.74
N LEU A 245 -6.12 11.04 -20.03
CA LEU A 245 -7.19 11.45 -19.13
C LEU A 245 -6.65 12.33 -18.00
N MET A 246 -5.54 11.96 -17.38
CA MET A 246 -4.91 12.75 -16.30
C MET A 246 -4.54 14.15 -16.81
N ALA A 247 -3.83 14.25 -17.94
CA ALA A 247 -3.45 15.54 -18.52
C ALA A 247 -4.67 16.41 -18.81
N LYS A 248 -5.72 15.82 -19.39
CA LYS A 248 -6.98 16.53 -19.68
C LYS A 248 -7.67 17.04 -18.41
N LEU A 249 -7.80 16.19 -17.37
CA LEU A 249 -8.44 16.60 -16.12
C LEU A 249 -7.69 17.74 -15.43
N LEU A 250 -6.36 17.70 -15.40
CA LEU A 250 -5.55 18.77 -14.80
C LEU A 250 -5.68 20.10 -15.56
N ALA A 251 -5.81 20.05 -16.89
CA ALA A 251 -5.91 21.25 -17.73
C ALA A 251 -7.33 21.85 -17.80
N GLU A 252 -8.36 21.03 -17.78
CA GLU A 252 -9.72 21.45 -18.13
C GLU A 252 -10.73 21.39 -16.97
N HIS A 253 -10.52 20.50 -15.97
CA HIS A 253 -11.52 20.29 -14.93
C HIS A 253 -11.62 21.51 -13.99
N PRO A 254 -12.83 22.06 -13.73
CA PRO A 254 -13.02 23.30 -12.96
C PRO A 254 -12.36 23.31 -11.58
N GLN A 255 -12.28 22.16 -10.90
CA GLN A 255 -11.66 22.06 -9.58
C GLN A 255 -10.12 21.96 -9.64
N LEU A 256 -9.52 21.75 -10.81
CA LEU A 256 -8.09 21.46 -10.97
C LEU A 256 -7.36 22.48 -11.83
N ARG A 257 -7.98 22.96 -12.90
CA ARG A 257 -7.32 23.79 -13.92
C ARG A 257 -6.57 24.99 -13.36
N GLU A 258 -7.12 25.68 -12.35
CA GLU A 258 -6.49 26.87 -11.77
C GLU A 258 -5.33 26.51 -10.85
N ARG A 259 -5.44 25.38 -10.16
CA ARG A 259 -4.36 24.83 -9.30
C ARG A 259 -3.14 24.41 -10.11
N PHE A 260 -3.38 23.94 -11.35
CA PHE A 260 -2.33 23.41 -12.23
C PHE A 260 -1.95 24.36 -13.37
N ALA A 261 -2.55 25.55 -13.48
CA ALA A 261 -2.32 26.48 -14.58
C ALA A 261 -0.84 26.86 -14.80
N ASN A 262 -0.07 26.94 -13.71
CA ASN A 262 1.37 27.26 -13.75
C ASN A 262 2.22 26.08 -13.25
N ALA A 263 1.64 24.90 -13.09
CA ALA A 263 2.36 23.73 -12.64
C ALA A 263 3.20 23.12 -13.77
N THR A 264 4.42 22.72 -13.43
CA THR A 264 5.34 22.08 -14.37
C THR A 264 5.47 20.60 -14.04
N LEU A 265 5.31 19.75 -15.06
CA LEU A 265 5.52 18.30 -14.96
C LEU A 265 7.01 17.99 -14.76
N GLU A 266 7.35 17.23 -13.73
CA GLU A 266 8.68 16.69 -13.52
C GLU A 266 8.80 15.30 -14.17
N GLY A 267 9.64 15.20 -15.19
CA GLY A 267 9.86 13.93 -15.90
C GLY A 267 8.67 13.51 -16.77
N SER A 268 8.06 12.36 -16.49
CA SER A 268 6.97 11.81 -17.31
C SER A 268 5.87 11.16 -16.46
N ILE A 269 4.66 11.09 -17.02
CA ILE A 269 3.56 10.33 -16.41
C ILE A 269 3.84 8.83 -16.56
N GLN A 270 3.98 8.14 -15.43
CA GLN A 270 4.29 6.71 -15.36
C GLN A 270 3.07 5.91 -14.91
N GLY A 271 2.97 4.67 -15.37
CA GLY A 271 1.85 3.79 -15.05
C GLY A 271 2.24 2.54 -14.29
N MET A 272 1.31 2.02 -13.49
CA MET A 272 1.46 0.77 -12.76
C MET A 272 0.14 0.03 -12.61
N GLY A 273 0.21 -1.29 -12.59
CA GLY A 273 -0.89 -2.16 -12.16
C GLY A 273 -0.95 -2.33 -10.65
N LEU A 274 -2.16 -2.42 -10.12
CA LEU A 274 -2.47 -2.50 -8.69
C LEU A 274 -3.34 -3.73 -8.43
N PRO A 275 -2.77 -4.87 -7.99
CA PRO A 275 -3.54 -6.06 -7.63
C PRO A 275 -4.28 -5.82 -6.30
N LEU A 276 -5.62 -5.82 -6.37
CA LEU A 276 -6.50 -5.42 -5.28
C LEU A 276 -6.93 -6.61 -4.42
N ALA A 277 -6.99 -6.41 -3.11
CA ALA A 277 -7.53 -7.36 -2.13
C ALA A 277 -9.07 -7.38 -2.09
N SER A 278 -9.73 -7.15 -3.22
CA SER A 278 -11.20 -7.22 -3.33
C SER A 278 -11.75 -8.66 -3.36
N ARG A 279 -10.84 -9.65 -3.35
CA ARG A 279 -11.13 -11.06 -3.06
C ARG A 279 -10.08 -11.63 -2.14
N ARG A 280 -10.41 -12.67 -1.39
CA ARG A 280 -9.42 -13.42 -0.61
C ARG A 280 -8.67 -14.37 -1.52
N CYS A 281 -7.34 -14.28 -1.51
CA CYS A 281 -6.44 -15.20 -2.19
C CYS A 281 -5.74 -16.11 -1.19
N LYS A 282 -5.23 -17.24 -1.66
CA LYS A 282 -4.29 -18.07 -0.92
C LYS A 282 -2.92 -17.39 -0.97
N LEU A 283 -2.34 -17.13 0.20
CA LEU A 283 -1.10 -16.34 0.35
C LEU A 283 0.13 -17.21 0.54
N SER A 284 -0.03 -18.52 0.68
CA SER A 284 1.03 -19.45 1.04
C SER A 284 0.91 -20.81 0.36
N GLY A 285 1.98 -21.57 0.37
CA GLY A 285 1.99 -22.94 -0.12
C GLY A 285 3.18 -23.73 0.39
N ASN A 286 3.51 -24.82 -0.26
CA ASN A 286 4.60 -25.70 0.16
C ASN A 286 5.95 -24.97 0.02
N GLY A 287 6.52 -24.54 1.16
CA GLY A 287 7.78 -23.83 1.23
C GLY A 287 7.78 -22.41 0.67
N TYR A 288 6.62 -21.73 0.57
CA TYR A 288 6.58 -20.33 0.15
C TYR A 288 5.48 -19.51 0.83
N LEU A 289 5.73 -18.18 0.92
CA LEU A 289 4.78 -17.18 1.38
C LEU A 289 4.81 -15.99 0.41
N LEU A 290 3.64 -15.40 0.10
CA LEU A 290 3.49 -14.21 -0.74
C LEU A 290 3.25 -12.97 0.13
N VAL A 291 3.85 -11.83 -0.21
CA VAL A 291 3.82 -10.59 0.59
C VAL A 291 3.40 -9.38 -0.26
N GLY A 292 2.56 -8.55 0.30
CA GLY A 292 2.18 -7.26 -0.30
C GLY A 292 1.49 -7.39 -1.64
N ASP A 293 1.96 -6.63 -2.65
CA ASP A 293 1.34 -6.64 -3.97
C ASP A 293 1.45 -8.00 -4.67
N ALA A 294 2.51 -8.77 -4.41
CA ALA A 294 2.65 -10.14 -4.92
C ALA A 294 1.57 -11.08 -4.36
N ALA A 295 1.02 -10.75 -3.20
CA ALA A 295 -0.09 -11.44 -2.55
C ALA A 295 -1.47 -10.81 -2.85
N HIS A 296 -1.56 -9.83 -3.75
CA HIS A 296 -2.77 -9.05 -4.07
C HIS A 296 -3.41 -8.41 -2.83
N LEU A 297 -2.61 -7.72 -2.00
CA LEU A 297 -3.05 -7.14 -0.73
C LEU A 297 -3.27 -5.62 -0.77
N ILE A 298 -3.31 -4.99 -1.95
CA ILE A 298 -3.62 -3.55 -2.05
C ILE A 298 -5.08 -3.30 -1.68
N ASP A 299 -5.31 -2.29 -0.82
CA ASP A 299 -6.67 -1.89 -0.44
C ASP A 299 -7.48 -1.46 -1.67
N PRO A 300 -8.66 -2.06 -1.89
CA PRO A 300 -9.42 -1.81 -3.11
C PRO A 300 -10.04 -0.41 -3.19
N PHE A 301 -10.28 0.26 -2.06
CA PHE A 301 -10.91 1.59 -2.03
C PHE A 301 -9.88 2.72 -1.98
N THR A 302 -8.90 2.62 -1.08
CA THR A 302 -7.91 3.67 -0.85
C THR A 302 -6.66 3.54 -1.72
N GLY A 303 -6.40 2.35 -2.27
CA GLY A 303 -5.15 2.05 -2.98
C GLY A 303 -3.94 1.88 -2.05
N GLU A 304 -4.15 1.83 -0.72
CA GLU A 304 -3.05 1.64 0.23
C GLU A 304 -2.42 0.26 0.08
N GLY A 305 -1.10 0.22 -0.18
CA GLY A 305 -0.36 -1.02 -0.36
C GLY A 305 0.88 -1.13 0.54
N ILE A 306 1.50 0.01 0.91
CA ILE A 306 2.77 0.01 1.66
C ILE A 306 2.59 -0.62 3.04
N SER A 307 1.58 -0.20 3.81
CA SER A 307 1.31 -0.77 5.13
C SER A 307 0.97 -2.26 5.07
N HIS A 308 0.17 -2.67 4.09
CA HIS A 308 -0.19 -4.08 3.91
C HIS A 308 1.01 -4.94 3.51
N ALA A 309 1.91 -4.40 2.69
CA ALA A 309 3.16 -5.07 2.34
C ALA A 309 4.06 -5.25 3.57
N MET A 310 4.23 -4.21 4.40
CA MET A 310 5.05 -4.30 5.61
C MET A 310 4.42 -5.22 6.66
N ILE A 311 3.12 -5.08 6.92
CA ILE A 311 2.39 -5.92 7.90
C ILE A 311 2.42 -7.39 7.49
N SER A 312 2.12 -7.70 6.22
CA SER A 312 2.21 -9.08 5.72
C SER A 312 3.64 -9.58 5.74
N GLY A 313 4.64 -8.72 5.49
CA GLY A 313 6.06 -9.05 5.59
C GLY A 313 6.49 -9.46 7.00
N VAL A 314 6.04 -8.72 8.03
CA VAL A 314 6.28 -9.09 9.45
C VAL A 314 5.67 -10.46 9.76
N HIS A 315 4.39 -10.68 9.42
CA HIS A 315 3.74 -11.97 9.65
C HIS A 315 4.39 -13.10 8.85
N ALA A 316 4.88 -12.84 7.65
CA ALA A 316 5.60 -13.83 6.84
C ALA A 316 6.92 -14.25 7.52
N ALA A 317 7.66 -13.28 8.05
CA ALA A 317 8.91 -13.57 8.77
C ALA A 317 8.68 -14.35 10.05
N ASP A 318 7.66 -13.99 10.85
CA ASP A 318 7.32 -14.70 12.08
C ASP A 318 6.95 -16.17 11.81
N VAL A 319 6.05 -16.40 10.82
CA VAL A 319 5.62 -17.75 10.46
C VAL A 319 6.77 -18.55 9.83
N ALA A 320 7.57 -17.92 8.96
CA ALA A 320 8.72 -18.58 8.36
C ALA A 320 9.75 -18.99 9.41
N HIS A 321 10.01 -18.16 10.44
CA HIS A 321 10.84 -18.53 11.58
C HIS A 321 10.29 -19.78 12.30
N GLU A 322 8.99 -19.80 12.63
CA GLU A 322 8.34 -20.96 13.28
C GLU A 322 8.48 -22.22 12.42
N MET A 323 8.26 -22.11 11.09
CA MET A 323 8.39 -23.22 10.15
C MET A 323 9.82 -23.76 10.06
N ILE A 324 10.83 -22.88 10.09
CA ILE A 324 12.26 -23.29 10.08
C ILE A 324 12.62 -23.98 11.40
N VAL A 325 12.19 -23.45 12.55
CA VAL A 325 12.47 -24.04 13.88
C VAL A 325 11.84 -25.42 14.02
N THR A 326 10.60 -25.58 13.57
CA THR A 326 9.88 -26.85 13.60
C THR A 326 10.29 -27.82 12.49
N LYS A 327 11.09 -27.36 11.53
CA LYS A 327 11.47 -28.11 10.31
C LYS A 327 10.26 -28.59 9.49
N ASP A 328 9.13 -27.89 9.61
CA ASP A 328 7.91 -28.13 8.83
C ASP A 328 7.62 -26.97 7.89
N VAL A 329 8.07 -27.10 6.65
CA VAL A 329 7.82 -26.11 5.58
C VAL A 329 6.65 -26.51 4.67
N SER A 330 5.78 -27.40 5.14
CA SER A 330 4.62 -27.88 4.39
C SER A 330 3.59 -26.78 4.13
N ALA A 331 2.74 -27.02 3.13
CA ALA A 331 1.60 -26.14 2.87
C ALA A 331 0.61 -26.09 4.04
N ASN A 332 0.60 -27.09 4.93
CA ASN A 332 -0.27 -27.08 6.10
C ASN A 332 0.26 -26.13 7.18
N ALA A 333 1.56 -26.19 7.47
CA ALA A 333 2.21 -25.24 8.38
C ALA A 333 2.07 -23.79 7.86
N ALA A 334 2.26 -23.57 6.56
CA ALA A 334 2.15 -22.27 5.92
C ALA A 334 0.74 -21.62 6.03
N LYS A 335 -0.34 -22.39 6.23
CA LYS A 335 -1.71 -21.86 6.44
C LYS A 335 -1.82 -20.90 7.62
N GLN A 336 -0.94 -21.01 8.62
CA GLN A 336 -0.91 -20.06 9.74
C GLN A 336 -0.66 -18.63 9.26
N TYR A 337 0.14 -18.46 8.22
CA TYR A 337 0.38 -17.14 7.61
C TYR A 337 -0.90 -16.57 7.03
N ASP A 338 -1.63 -17.33 6.20
CA ASP A 338 -2.92 -16.92 5.67
C ASP A 338 -3.88 -16.50 6.79
N GLN A 339 -3.97 -17.30 7.85
CA GLN A 339 -4.84 -17.01 9.00
C GLN A 339 -4.45 -15.70 9.70
N ARG A 340 -3.16 -15.46 9.96
CA ARG A 340 -2.67 -14.25 10.62
C ARG A 340 -2.93 -13.00 9.77
N VAL A 341 -2.61 -13.05 8.47
CA VAL A 341 -2.83 -11.93 7.55
C VAL A 341 -4.33 -11.62 7.43
N TRP A 342 -5.18 -12.62 7.18
CA TRP A 342 -6.62 -12.40 7.04
C TRP A 342 -7.31 -12.04 8.36
N LYS A 343 -6.82 -12.49 9.50
CA LYS A 343 -7.27 -12.01 10.81
C LYS A 343 -6.94 -10.53 10.99
N ARG A 344 -5.76 -10.09 10.55
CA ARG A 344 -5.28 -8.71 10.72
C ARG A 344 -5.90 -7.74 9.72
N LEU A 345 -5.97 -8.10 8.44
CA LEU A 345 -6.37 -7.20 7.35
C LEU A 345 -7.76 -7.51 6.79
N GLY A 346 -8.26 -8.73 6.93
CA GLY A 346 -9.40 -9.21 6.15
C GLY A 346 -10.71 -8.46 6.38
N LYS A 347 -10.98 -7.97 7.61
CA LYS A 347 -12.21 -7.20 7.88
C LYS A 347 -12.16 -5.82 7.21
N GLU A 348 -11.04 -5.15 7.32
CA GLU A 348 -10.80 -3.85 6.70
C GLU A 348 -10.92 -3.94 5.17
N LEU A 349 -10.22 -4.90 4.57
CA LEU A 349 -10.25 -5.12 3.13
C LEU A 349 -11.65 -5.48 2.62
N ALA A 350 -12.44 -6.22 3.39
CA ALA A 350 -13.82 -6.54 3.03
C ALA A 350 -14.73 -5.29 3.04
N ILE A 351 -14.53 -4.37 3.98
CA ILE A 351 -15.24 -3.08 4.02
C ILE A 351 -14.82 -2.23 2.82
N SER A 352 -13.53 -2.12 2.57
CA SER A 352 -12.99 -1.38 1.41
C SER A 352 -13.51 -1.92 0.08
N ALA A 353 -13.61 -3.24 -0.08
CA ALA A 353 -14.18 -3.86 -1.28
C ALA A 353 -15.66 -3.50 -1.48
N ARG A 354 -16.44 -3.43 -0.38
CA ARG A 354 -17.85 -2.98 -0.45
C ARG A 354 -17.95 -1.50 -0.80
N LEU A 355 -17.12 -0.65 -0.20
CA LEU A 355 -17.08 0.78 -0.53
C LEU A 355 -16.70 1.00 -1.99
N GLN A 356 -15.72 0.27 -2.52
CA GLN A 356 -15.38 0.32 -3.93
C GLN A 356 -16.55 -0.05 -4.83
N SER A 357 -17.35 -1.07 -4.45
CA SER A 357 -18.52 -1.49 -5.24
C SER A 357 -19.65 -0.47 -5.23
N LEU A 358 -19.72 0.38 -4.20
CA LEU A 358 -20.68 1.48 -4.10
C LEU A 358 -20.19 2.77 -4.77
N ALA A 359 -18.90 2.84 -5.07
CA ALA A 359 -18.24 4.02 -5.64
C ALA A 359 -18.71 4.39 -7.07
N ASP A 360 -19.45 3.51 -7.76
CA ASP A 360 -20.06 3.80 -9.07
C ASP A 360 -21.20 4.84 -9.00
N LYS A 361 -21.65 5.21 -7.79
CA LYS A 361 -22.82 6.09 -7.60
C LYS A 361 -22.40 7.46 -7.06
N PRO A 362 -22.31 8.51 -7.89
CA PRO A 362 -21.86 9.84 -7.47
C PRO A 362 -22.66 10.41 -6.30
N TRP A 363 -24.01 10.27 -6.34
CA TRP A 363 -24.90 10.77 -5.29
C TRP A 363 -24.60 10.19 -3.90
N LEU A 364 -24.07 8.95 -3.86
CA LEU A 364 -23.74 8.30 -2.59
C LEU A 364 -22.50 8.93 -1.95
N PHE A 365 -21.50 9.30 -2.74
CA PHE A 365 -20.36 10.07 -2.23
C PHE A 365 -20.78 11.42 -1.67
N ASP A 366 -21.59 12.16 -2.42
CA ASP A 366 -22.11 13.44 -1.98
C ASP A 366 -22.90 13.31 -0.69
N PHE A 367 -23.74 12.27 -0.57
CA PHE A 367 -24.50 11.96 0.64
C PHE A 367 -23.59 11.64 1.83
N VAL A 368 -22.60 10.75 1.64
CA VAL A 368 -21.65 10.35 2.71
C VAL A 368 -20.85 11.55 3.20
N VAL A 369 -20.31 12.36 2.28
CA VAL A 369 -19.56 13.57 2.63
C VAL A 369 -20.42 14.57 3.38
N ASP A 370 -21.67 14.81 2.92
CA ASP A 370 -22.61 15.72 3.61
C ASP A 370 -22.93 15.23 5.03
N ARG A 371 -23.17 13.93 5.20
CA ARG A 371 -23.44 13.33 6.51
C ARG A 371 -22.24 13.33 7.43
N ALA A 372 -21.05 13.04 6.91
CA ALA A 372 -19.83 13.03 7.70
C ALA A 372 -19.45 14.45 8.18
N ASN A 373 -19.68 15.47 7.37
CA ASN A 373 -19.47 16.86 7.78
C ASN A 373 -20.43 17.29 8.92
N LYS A 374 -21.61 16.67 9.02
CA LYS A 374 -22.59 16.93 10.07
C LYS A 374 -22.45 16.00 11.29
N ASN A 375 -21.70 14.92 11.17
CA ASN A 375 -21.57 13.88 12.21
C ASN A 375 -20.10 13.52 12.46
N PRO A 376 -19.45 14.08 13.51
CA PRO A 376 -18.05 13.82 13.85
C PRO A 376 -17.75 12.33 14.07
N ALA A 377 -18.69 11.54 14.58
CA ALA A 377 -18.48 10.10 14.80
C ALA A 377 -18.32 9.32 13.49
N LEU A 378 -18.95 9.77 12.41
CA LEU A 378 -18.75 9.21 11.08
C LEU A 378 -17.39 9.59 10.51
N ALA A 379 -16.97 10.85 10.64
CA ALA A 379 -15.63 11.30 10.27
C ALA A 379 -14.55 10.50 11.03
N ASP A 380 -14.74 10.26 12.34
CA ASP A 380 -13.86 9.41 13.16
C ASP A 380 -13.79 7.97 12.65
N THR A 381 -14.91 7.42 12.19
CA THR A 381 -14.98 6.07 11.63
C THR A 381 -14.17 6.00 10.32
N ILE A 382 -14.28 7.00 9.46
CA ILE A 382 -13.50 7.11 8.22
C ILE A 382 -12.01 7.26 8.57
N SER A 383 -11.66 8.08 9.58
CA SER A 383 -10.29 8.24 10.09
C SER A 383 -9.69 6.90 10.54
N SER A 384 -10.47 6.05 11.19
CA SER A 384 -10.01 4.75 11.68
C SER A 384 -9.58 3.79 10.57
N MET A 385 -10.07 3.96 9.34
CA MET A 385 -9.62 3.16 8.18
C MET A 385 -8.16 3.43 7.82
N PHE A 386 -7.65 4.64 8.10
CA PHE A 386 -6.26 5.04 7.86
C PHE A 386 -5.37 4.88 9.09
N ASN A 387 -5.96 4.75 10.26
CA ASN A 387 -5.30 4.52 11.54
C ASN A 387 -5.52 3.10 12.04
N ASP A 388 -4.62 2.62 12.89
CA ASP A 388 -4.70 1.28 13.52
C ASP A 388 -5.66 1.25 14.74
N LEU A 389 -6.59 2.20 14.83
CA LEU A 389 -7.55 2.28 15.90
C LEU A 389 -8.65 1.23 15.72
N ASP A 390 -8.91 0.44 16.75
CA ASP A 390 -9.88 -0.68 16.72
C ASP A 390 -11.34 -0.18 16.87
N MET A 391 -11.76 0.66 15.92
CA MET A 391 -13.16 1.12 15.81
C MET A 391 -14.08 0.10 15.11
N ARG A 392 -13.57 -1.09 14.81
CA ARG A 392 -14.18 -2.17 14.02
C ARG A 392 -15.47 -2.73 14.64
N GLU A 393 -15.59 -2.65 15.95
CA GLU A 393 -16.81 -3.11 16.65
C GLU A 393 -18.01 -2.23 16.34
N ARG A 394 -17.84 -0.93 16.11
CA ARG A 394 -18.94 -0.01 15.76
C ARG A 394 -19.49 -0.27 14.35
N LEU A 395 -18.61 -0.61 13.39
CA LEU A 395 -19.01 -0.93 12.01
C LEU A 395 -19.76 -2.26 11.87
N LYS A 396 -19.78 -3.10 12.89
CA LYS A 396 -20.54 -4.36 12.90
C LYS A 396 -22.00 -4.17 13.31
N LYS A 397 -22.33 -3.09 13.99
CA LYS A 397 -23.68 -2.88 14.54
C LYS A 397 -24.63 -2.35 13.44
N PRO A 398 -25.73 -3.05 13.10
CA PRO A 398 -26.73 -2.54 12.16
C PRO A 398 -27.26 -1.16 12.58
N GLY A 399 -27.35 -0.88 13.88
CA GLY A 399 -27.70 0.42 14.44
C GLY A 399 -26.79 1.54 13.98
N PHE A 400 -25.48 1.29 13.76
CA PHE A 400 -24.56 2.28 13.22
C PHE A 400 -25.01 2.80 11.84
N TYR A 401 -25.43 1.90 10.96
CA TYR A 401 -25.92 2.28 9.62
C TYR A 401 -27.29 2.97 9.69
N MET A 402 -28.14 2.57 10.64
CA MET A 402 -29.41 3.25 10.90
C MET A 402 -29.19 4.66 11.48
N ASP A 403 -28.28 4.81 12.43
CA ASP A 403 -27.91 6.12 12.99
C ASP A 403 -27.28 7.03 11.92
N LEU A 404 -26.49 6.44 11.00
CA LEU A 404 -25.95 7.11 9.84
C LEU A 404 -27.05 7.65 8.91
N LEU A 405 -28.03 6.83 8.61
CA LEU A 405 -29.17 7.19 7.75
C LEU A 405 -30.07 8.23 8.42
N LEU A 406 -30.29 8.12 9.73
CA LEU A 406 -31.17 8.98 10.50
C LEU A 406 -30.48 10.26 11.02
N GLY A 407 -29.17 10.42 10.81
CA GLY A 407 -28.40 11.59 11.30
C GLY A 407 -28.27 11.66 12.82
N ARG A 408 -28.43 10.52 13.52
CA ARG A 408 -28.28 10.43 14.97
C ARG A 408 -26.83 10.21 15.36
N ALA A 409 -26.34 10.87 16.41
CA ALA A 409 -25.04 10.57 16.97
C ALA A 409 -25.07 9.13 17.53
N PRO A 410 -24.15 8.23 17.13
CA PRO A 410 -24.11 6.89 17.68
C PRO A 410 -23.88 6.95 19.20
N ALA A 411 -24.65 6.18 19.95
CA ALA A 411 -24.54 6.11 21.41
C ALA A 411 -23.09 5.83 21.84
N LYS A 412 -22.58 6.62 22.79
CA LYS A 412 -21.31 6.37 23.45
C LYS A 412 -21.45 5.04 24.20
N GLY A 413 -20.82 4.00 23.69
CA GLY A 413 -20.66 2.70 24.35
C GLY A 413 -19.24 2.50 24.77
#